data_e9594d8c675858c70238b23223a3b62c
#
_entry.id   e9594d8c675858c70238b23223a3b62c
#
_cell.length_a   1.000
_cell.length_b   1.000
_cell.length_c   1.000
_cell.angle_alpha   90.00
_cell.angle_beta   90.00
_cell.angle_gamma   90.00
#
_symmetry.space_group_name_H-M   'P 1'
#
loop_
_entity.id
_entity.type
_entity.pdbx_description
1 polymer ?
#
loop_
_entity_poly.entity_id
_entity_poly.type
_entity_poly.pdbx_seq_one_letter_code
_entity_poly.pdbx_strand_id
1 'polypeptide(L)'
;SLVILPETYFSDGSLITSLNYSTLVESLRKIRERYNTDILTGIELYEVFNDSSRVKNYSNRLENNRWLNLFNASVFISEDIDIYKKSKLVVGIEKMPYKSFLEPLLGPLLIDLGGLSYSRGYQDYRTVFKSKKGIKVAPIICYESIYGEYVGDYVINGANLLAIITNDGWWNNTEGHKQHLSYARLRSIETRKNIVRSANTGISSVINYRGEVVKTIGYEQEGLINYNVGVNDKITFYTIYGDYIYRLCLFFTILISAFYLANLLKVKK
;
A
#
# COMPACT_ATOMS: atom_id res chain seq x y z
N SER A 1 -7.06 2.45 21.97
CA SER A 1 -7.43 1.54 20.87
C SER A 1 -7.05 2.14 19.53
N LEU A 2 -7.13 1.35 18.47
CA LEU A 2 -6.88 1.73 17.10
C LEU A 2 -8.02 1.17 16.24
N VAL A 3 -8.66 2.03 15.44
CA VAL A 3 -9.64 1.66 14.42
C VAL A 3 -8.95 1.71 13.07
N ILE A 4 -9.16 0.70 12.23
CA ILE A 4 -8.59 0.62 10.88
C ILE A 4 -9.74 0.43 9.89
N LEU A 5 -9.92 1.42 9.02
CA LEU A 5 -10.89 1.41 7.93
C LEU A 5 -10.20 1.06 6.61
N PRO A 6 -10.91 0.54 5.60
CA PRO A 6 -10.30 0.05 4.37
C PRO A 6 -9.74 1.15 3.45
N GLU A 7 -9.12 0.72 2.34
CA GLU A 7 -8.66 1.58 1.25
C GLU A 7 -9.82 2.36 0.62
N THR A 8 -9.58 3.62 0.28
CA THR A 8 -10.56 4.53 -0.33
C THR A 8 -11.93 4.54 0.37
N TYR A 9 -11.93 4.36 1.70
CA TYR A 9 -13.16 4.40 2.50
C TYR A 9 -13.88 5.75 2.34
N PHE A 10 -13.11 6.83 2.23
CA PHE A 10 -13.59 8.15 1.86
C PHE A 10 -13.17 8.44 0.42
N SER A 11 -14.08 8.19 -0.53
CA SER A 11 -13.83 8.25 -1.98
C SER A 11 -14.12 9.61 -2.61
N ASP A 12 -14.81 10.52 -1.91
CA ASP A 12 -15.23 11.82 -2.46
C ASP A 12 -14.06 12.77 -2.72
N GLY A 13 -12.87 12.39 -2.30
CA GLY A 13 -11.66 13.16 -2.44
C GLY A 13 -11.59 14.36 -1.48
N SER A 14 -10.40 14.67 -0.99
CA SER A 14 -10.15 15.82 -0.12
C SER A 14 -8.92 16.58 -0.60
N LEU A 15 -9.03 17.91 -0.58
CA LEU A 15 -7.92 18.80 -0.93
C LEU A 15 -6.87 18.75 0.20
N ILE A 16 -5.62 18.38 -0.13
CA ILE A 16 -4.55 18.20 0.86
C ILE A 16 -4.34 19.45 1.71
N THR A 17 -4.35 20.64 1.11
CA THR A 17 -4.07 21.91 1.80
C THR A 17 -5.13 22.29 2.83
N SER A 18 -6.36 21.81 2.68
CA SER A 18 -7.47 22.09 3.60
C SER A 18 -7.93 20.87 4.39
N LEU A 19 -7.24 19.74 4.26
CA LEU A 19 -7.65 18.49 4.90
C LEU A 19 -7.85 18.62 6.42
N ASN A 20 -6.94 19.31 7.10
CA ASN A 20 -6.99 19.55 8.54
C ASN A 20 -8.26 20.28 9.02
N TYR A 21 -8.89 21.05 8.13
CA TYR A 21 -10.08 21.84 8.39
C TYR A 21 -11.33 21.27 7.73
N SER A 22 -11.22 20.08 7.14
CA SER A 22 -12.36 19.43 6.51
C SER A 22 -13.36 18.90 7.55
N THR A 23 -14.64 18.94 7.22
CA THR A 23 -15.73 18.40 8.05
C THR A 23 -15.52 16.92 8.36
N LEU A 24 -14.92 16.19 7.41
CA LEU A 24 -14.55 14.79 7.59
C LEU A 24 -13.56 14.62 8.75
N VAL A 25 -12.44 15.34 8.70
CA VAL A 25 -11.40 15.25 9.73
C VAL A 25 -11.93 15.72 11.08
N GLU A 26 -12.72 16.77 11.11
CA GLU A 26 -13.37 17.25 12.33
C GLU A 26 -14.27 16.18 12.96
N SER A 27 -15.05 15.47 12.13
CA SER A 27 -15.91 14.37 12.58
C SER A 27 -15.10 13.20 13.14
N LEU A 28 -14.01 12.84 12.47
CA LEU A 28 -13.12 11.77 12.92
C LEU A 28 -12.39 12.15 14.21
N ARG A 29 -11.99 13.40 14.39
CA ARG A 29 -11.42 13.90 15.66
C ARG A 29 -12.42 13.80 16.82
N LYS A 30 -13.68 14.17 16.60
CA LYS A 30 -14.74 14.02 17.62
C LYS A 30 -14.93 12.54 18.03
N ILE A 31 -14.91 11.63 17.07
CA ILE A 31 -14.95 10.18 17.32
C ILE A 31 -13.71 9.74 18.11
N ARG A 32 -12.53 10.14 17.66
CA ARG A 32 -11.26 9.85 18.32
C ARG A 32 -11.25 10.31 19.79
N GLU A 33 -11.69 11.52 20.05
CA GLU A 33 -11.75 12.09 21.39
C GLU A 33 -12.77 11.36 22.28
N ARG A 34 -13.98 11.15 21.75
CA ARG A 34 -15.06 10.49 22.48
C ARG A 34 -14.71 9.07 22.92
N TYR A 35 -14.02 8.31 22.07
CA TYR A 35 -13.71 6.90 22.32
C TYR A 35 -12.24 6.65 22.69
N ASN A 36 -11.43 7.67 22.81
CA ASN A 36 -9.98 7.58 23.08
C ASN A 36 -9.30 6.54 22.16
N THR A 37 -9.52 6.67 20.85
CA THR A 37 -9.07 5.73 19.83
C THR A 37 -8.41 6.45 18.67
N ASP A 38 -7.25 6.00 18.24
CA ASP A 38 -6.66 6.50 17.00
C ASP A 38 -7.38 5.86 15.80
N ILE A 39 -7.37 6.53 14.64
CA ILE A 39 -8.08 6.07 13.44
C ILE A 39 -7.12 6.08 12.26
N LEU A 40 -6.97 4.93 11.61
CA LEU A 40 -6.33 4.80 10.31
C LEU A 40 -7.40 4.57 9.25
N THR A 41 -7.42 5.37 8.19
CA THR A 41 -8.40 5.26 7.12
C THR A 41 -7.77 5.47 5.75
N GLY A 42 -8.29 4.77 4.74
CA GLY A 42 -8.03 5.07 3.34
C GLY A 42 -8.85 6.26 2.86
N ILE A 43 -8.24 7.10 2.02
CA ILE A 43 -8.84 8.32 1.49
C ILE A 43 -8.27 8.63 0.10
N GLU A 44 -9.08 9.27 -0.75
CA GLU A 44 -8.58 9.94 -1.94
C GLU A 44 -8.17 11.36 -1.59
N LEU A 45 -6.94 11.73 -1.97
CA LEU A 45 -6.42 13.09 -1.79
C LEU A 45 -6.08 13.72 -3.14
N TYR A 46 -6.26 15.03 -3.22
CA TYR A 46 -5.84 15.78 -4.40
C TYR A 46 -5.20 17.12 -4.04
N GLU A 47 -4.41 17.63 -4.97
CA GLU A 47 -3.92 19.00 -4.97
C GLU A 47 -4.10 19.64 -6.32
N VAL A 48 -4.49 20.92 -6.35
CA VAL A 48 -4.60 21.73 -7.55
C VAL A 48 -3.64 22.89 -7.43
N PHE A 49 -2.87 23.17 -8.48
CA PHE A 49 -1.87 24.23 -8.49
C PHE A 49 -1.65 24.79 -9.90
N ASN A 50 -1.06 26.00 -9.97
CA ASN A 50 -0.79 26.71 -11.23
C ASN A 50 0.73 26.75 -11.53
N ASP A 51 1.56 26.44 -10.54
CA ASP A 51 3.01 26.53 -10.65
C ASP A 51 3.57 25.39 -11.50
N SER A 52 4.04 25.69 -12.70
CA SER A 52 4.61 24.70 -13.63
C SER A 52 5.90 24.07 -13.10
N SER A 53 6.62 24.71 -12.18
CA SER A 53 7.84 24.14 -11.59
C SER A 53 7.54 22.92 -10.68
N ARG A 54 6.30 22.77 -10.21
CA ARG A 54 5.83 21.67 -9.37
C ARG A 54 5.30 20.48 -10.17
N VAL A 55 5.23 20.60 -11.49
CA VAL A 55 4.70 19.53 -12.36
C VAL A 55 5.59 18.29 -12.29
N LYS A 56 4.97 17.15 -12.07
CA LYS A 56 5.59 15.82 -12.04
C LYS A 56 5.10 14.98 -13.22
N ASN A 57 5.75 13.85 -13.45
CA ASN A 57 5.38 12.92 -14.52
C ASN A 57 3.97 12.31 -14.37
N TYR A 58 3.37 12.42 -13.20
CA TYR A 58 2.01 11.99 -12.89
C TYR A 58 1.00 13.16 -12.77
N SER A 59 1.43 14.41 -12.98
CA SER A 59 0.53 15.56 -12.93
C SER A 59 -0.39 15.57 -14.14
N ASN A 60 -1.66 15.79 -13.90
CA ASN A 60 -2.68 15.86 -14.91
C ASN A 60 -2.98 17.34 -15.24
N ARG A 61 -2.96 17.68 -16.52
CA ARG A 61 -3.25 19.04 -16.96
C ARG A 61 -4.76 19.29 -16.94
N LEU A 62 -5.16 20.37 -16.32
CA LEU A 62 -6.52 20.90 -16.35
C LEU A 62 -6.61 22.11 -17.29
N GLU A 63 -7.81 22.60 -17.51
CA GLU A 63 -8.04 23.87 -18.18
C GLU A 63 -7.41 25.05 -17.42
N ASN A 64 -7.23 26.17 -18.10
CA ASN A 64 -6.69 27.42 -17.55
C ASN A 64 -5.30 27.27 -16.90
N ASN A 65 -4.41 26.47 -17.53
CA ASN A 65 -3.03 26.24 -17.06
C ASN A 65 -2.93 25.75 -15.59
N ARG A 66 -3.93 25.05 -15.13
CA ARG A 66 -3.90 24.38 -13.81
C ARG A 66 -3.47 22.92 -13.95
N TRP A 67 -2.96 22.41 -12.85
CA TRP A 67 -2.52 21.01 -12.73
C TRP A 67 -3.21 20.35 -11.55
N LEU A 68 -3.48 19.06 -11.71
CA LEU A 68 -4.10 18.21 -10.70
C LEU A 68 -3.20 17.02 -10.40
N ASN A 69 -2.88 16.81 -9.13
CA ASN A 69 -2.31 15.57 -8.64
C ASN A 69 -3.36 14.84 -7.81
N LEU A 70 -3.57 13.56 -8.10
CA LEU A 70 -4.47 12.66 -7.39
C LEU A 70 -3.67 11.62 -6.65
N PHE A 71 -4.06 11.28 -5.43
CA PHE A 71 -3.37 10.29 -4.61
C PHE A 71 -4.35 9.33 -3.96
N ASN A 72 -4.09 8.04 -4.11
CA ASN A 72 -4.61 7.04 -3.20
C ASN A 72 -3.77 7.12 -1.93
N ALA A 73 -4.40 7.35 -0.78
CA ALA A 73 -3.68 7.69 0.44
C ALA A 73 -4.31 7.04 1.67
N SER A 74 -3.55 7.03 2.75
CA SER A 74 -4.07 6.79 4.09
C SER A 74 -3.82 7.99 4.98
N VAL A 75 -4.75 8.21 5.89
CA VAL A 75 -4.68 9.25 6.91
C VAL A 75 -4.75 8.61 8.28
N PHE A 76 -3.89 9.04 9.17
CA PHE A 76 -3.87 8.61 10.55
C PHE A 76 -4.27 9.78 11.45
N ILE A 77 -5.40 9.63 12.14
CA ILE A 77 -5.94 10.62 13.07
C ILE A 77 -5.56 10.19 14.49
N SER A 78 -4.53 10.82 15.02
CA SER A 78 -4.10 10.72 16.41
C SER A 78 -4.19 12.12 17.07
N GLU A 79 -3.16 12.61 17.74
CA GLU A 79 -3.11 14.02 18.16
C GLU A 79 -2.97 14.93 16.95
N ASP A 80 -2.05 14.53 16.08
CA ASP A 80 -1.82 15.13 14.78
C ASP A 80 -2.46 14.29 13.68
N ILE A 81 -2.42 14.82 12.46
CA ILE A 81 -2.85 14.11 11.26
C ILE A 81 -1.61 13.80 10.45
N ASP A 82 -1.35 12.51 10.32
CA ASP A 82 -0.31 12.01 9.43
C ASP A 82 -0.92 11.50 8.12
N ILE A 83 -0.23 11.73 7.01
CA ILE A 83 -0.63 11.33 5.67
C ILE A 83 0.43 10.42 5.07
N TYR A 84 -0.01 9.35 4.44
CA TYR A 84 0.82 8.50 3.61
C TYR A 84 0.17 8.36 2.23
N LYS A 85 0.92 8.64 1.15
CA LYS A 85 0.48 8.47 -0.23
C LYS A 85 1.01 7.14 -0.76
N LYS A 86 0.13 6.33 -1.35
CA LYS A 86 0.49 5.02 -1.90
C LYS A 86 1.72 5.11 -2.81
N SER A 87 2.72 4.27 -2.56
CA SER A 87 3.99 4.28 -3.31
C SER A 87 3.99 3.27 -4.46
N LYS A 88 3.39 2.08 -4.28
CA LYS A 88 3.35 1.03 -5.31
C LYS A 88 1.99 1.02 -5.98
N LEU A 89 1.91 1.73 -7.08
CA LEU A 89 0.70 1.83 -7.89
C LEU A 89 0.51 0.57 -8.75
N VAL A 90 -0.73 0.18 -8.97
CA VAL A 90 -1.09 -0.95 -9.84
C VAL A 90 -0.90 -0.54 -11.30
N VAL A 91 -0.02 -1.28 -11.99
CA VAL A 91 0.27 -1.05 -13.40
C VAL A 91 -0.96 -1.36 -14.25
N GLY A 92 -1.29 -0.46 -15.16
CA GLY A 92 -2.48 -0.56 -16.05
C GLY A 92 -3.73 0.10 -15.46
N ILE A 93 -3.89 0.12 -14.15
CA ILE A 93 -5.06 0.70 -13.47
C ILE A 93 -4.72 2.09 -12.89
N GLU A 94 -3.74 2.16 -12.00
CA GLU A 94 -3.37 3.41 -11.32
C GLU A 94 -2.21 4.15 -12.01
N LYS A 95 -1.39 3.43 -12.77
CA LYS A 95 -0.24 3.97 -13.50
C LYS A 95 -0.13 3.31 -14.86
N MET A 96 -0.14 4.11 -15.93
CA MET A 96 0.16 3.65 -17.28
C MET A 96 1.67 3.69 -17.54
N PRO A 97 2.32 2.53 -17.74
CA PRO A 97 3.73 2.53 -18.15
C PRO A 97 3.86 3.09 -19.58
N TYR A 98 4.93 3.82 -19.84
CA TYR A 98 5.19 4.41 -21.16
C TYR A 98 3.99 5.19 -21.72
N LYS A 99 3.35 6.02 -20.90
CA LYS A 99 2.09 6.73 -21.19
C LYS A 99 2.11 7.39 -22.56
N SER A 100 3.18 8.11 -22.90
CA SER A 100 3.33 8.81 -24.20
C SER A 100 3.27 7.90 -25.42
N PHE A 101 3.62 6.63 -25.27
CA PHE A 101 3.62 5.66 -26.36
C PHE A 101 2.35 4.78 -26.38
N LEU A 102 1.89 4.34 -25.19
CA LEU A 102 0.79 3.39 -25.08
C LEU A 102 -0.60 4.05 -25.02
N GLU A 103 -0.71 5.26 -24.50
CA GLU A 103 -1.99 5.96 -24.38
C GLU A 103 -2.71 6.16 -25.74
N PRO A 104 -2.02 6.57 -26.84
CA PRO A 104 -2.70 6.69 -28.13
C PRO A 104 -3.21 5.36 -28.70
N LEU A 105 -2.57 4.24 -28.32
CA LEU A 105 -2.87 2.91 -28.86
C LEU A 105 -3.87 2.13 -27.98
N LEU A 106 -3.74 2.22 -26.68
CA LEU A 106 -4.47 1.38 -25.72
C LEU A 106 -5.37 2.18 -24.77
N GLY A 107 -5.34 3.51 -24.82
CA GLY A 107 -6.08 4.36 -23.89
C GLY A 107 -7.56 4.02 -23.76
N PRO A 108 -8.32 3.89 -24.86
CA PRO A 108 -9.74 3.51 -24.81
C PRO A 108 -9.96 2.13 -24.17
N LEU A 109 -9.14 1.14 -24.53
CA LEU A 109 -9.23 -0.22 -23.97
C LEU A 109 -8.93 -0.27 -22.47
N LEU A 110 -7.98 0.52 -21.99
CA LEU A 110 -7.60 0.57 -20.59
C LEU A 110 -8.67 1.27 -19.73
N ILE A 111 -9.36 2.27 -20.29
CA ILE A 111 -10.51 2.91 -19.65
C ILE A 111 -11.66 1.89 -19.51
N ASP A 112 -11.94 1.12 -20.55
CA ASP A 112 -12.98 0.07 -20.54
C ASP A 112 -12.67 -1.05 -19.55
N LEU A 113 -11.37 -1.31 -19.27
CA LEU A 113 -10.92 -2.28 -18.27
C LEU A 113 -10.90 -1.70 -16.82
N GLY A 114 -11.47 -0.51 -16.61
CA GLY A 114 -11.49 0.15 -15.30
C GLY A 114 -10.25 1.00 -14.99
N GLY A 115 -9.41 1.27 -16.01
CA GLY A 115 -8.29 2.20 -15.91
C GLY A 115 -8.78 3.63 -15.67
N LEU A 116 -7.99 4.41 -14.92
CA LEU A 116 -8.34 5.79 -14.60
C LEU A 116 -7.97 6.73 -15.74
N SER A 117 -8.84 7.69 -16.01
CA SER A 117 -8.58 8.78 -16.98
C SER A 117 -7.42 9.69 -16.54
N TYR A 118 -7.07 9.68 -15.26
CA TYR A 118 -6.02 10.50 -14.67
C TYR A 118 -4.92 9.64 -14.04
N SER A 119 -3.66 10.06 -14.25
CA SER A 119 -2.52 9.47 -13.58
C SER A 119 -2.54 9.76 -12.08
N ARG A 120 -2.22 8.75 -11.26
CA ARG A 120 -2.08 8.92 -9.82
C ARG A 120 -0.65 9.25 -9.43
N GLY A 121 -0.50 10.13 -8.46
CA GLY A 121 0.78 10.43 -7.83
C GLY A 121 1.13 9.42 -6.75
N TYR A 122 2.39 9.44 -6.36
CA TYR A 122 2.96 8.53 -5.37
C TYR A 122 4.05 9.21 -4.55
N GLN A 123 4.42 8.62 -3.40
CA GLN A 123 5.63 9.00 -2.65
C GLN A 123 6.65 7.86 -2.67
N ASP A 124 7.94 8.19 -2.53
CA ASP A 124 9.03 7.21 -2.65
C ASP A 124 9.47 6.61 -1.31
N TYR A 125 9.05 7.17 -0.19
CA TYR A 125 9.45 6.76 1.16
C TYR A 125 8.28 6.15 1.95
N ARG A 126 8.62 5.34 2.97
CA ARG A 126 7.66 4.69 3.87
C ARG A 126 7.45 5.56 5.09
N THR A 127 6.20 5.89 5.37
CA THR A 127 5.80 6.64 6.55
C THR A 127 5.29 5.68 7.62
N VAL A 128 5.83 5.74 8.83
CA VAL A 128 5.34 4.98 9.97
C VAL A 128 4.56 5.93 10.87
N PHE A 129 3.31 5.65 11.09
CA PHE A 129 2.44 6.43 11.97
C PHE A 129 2.66 6.07 13.44
N LYS A 130 2.65 7.06 14.31
CA LYS A 130 2.89 6.87 15.75
C LYS A 130 1.64 7.21 16.55
N SER A 131 1.13 6.22 17.27
CA SER A 131 0.08 6.41 18.27
C SER A 131 0.67 6.91 19.59
N LYS A 132 -0.10 7.68 20.36
CA LYS A 132 0.23 8.03 21.76
C LYS A 132 0.58 6.83 22.63
N LYS A 133 -0.03 5.68 22.33
CA LYS A 133 0.16 4.43 23.11
C LYS A 133 1.40 3.64 22.71
N GLY A 134 2.31 4.24 21.94
CA GLY A 134 3.57 3.62 21.52
C GLY A 134 3.41 2.62 20.37
N ILE A 135 2.23 2.50 19.76
CA ILE A 135 2.01 1.68 18.57
C ILE A 135 2.58 2.45 17.38
N LYS A 136 3.43 1.78 16.59
CA LYS A 136 4.04 2.28 15.37
C LYS A 136 3.45 1.51 14.19
N VAL A 137 2.55 2.14 13.46
CA VAL A 137 1.73 1.50 12.42
C VAL A 137 2.33 1.72 11.05
N ALA A 138 2.53 0.64 10.29
CA ALA A 138 2.82 0.69 8.86
C ALA A 138 1.51 0.75 8.08
N PRO A 139 1.17 1.85 7.40
CA PRO A 139 -0.02 1.95 6.57
C PRO A 139 0.25 1.37 5.18
N ILE A 140 0.02 0.09 4.99
CA ILE A 140 0.27 -0.61 3.73
C ILE A 140 -1.01 -0.59 2.90
N ILE A 141 -0.95 0.00 1.69
CA ILE A 141 -2.13 0.16 0.85
C ILE A 141 -2.14 -0.93 -0.24
N CYS A 142 -3.05 -1.88 -0.12
CA CYS A 142 -3.44 -2.87 -1.14
C CYS A 142 -2.22 -3.59 -1.77
N TYR A 143 -1.96 -3.34 -3.04
CA TYR A 143 -0.90 -3.94 -3.86
C TYR A 143 0.52 -3.81 -3.25
N GLU A 144 0.75 -2.84 -2.37
CA GLU A 144 2.03 -2.70 -1.66
C GLU A 144 2.40 -3.93 -0.83
N SER A 145 1.39 -4.64 -0.32
CA SER A 145 1.57 -5.83 0.52
C SER A 145 2.20 -7.03 -0.20
N ILE A 146 2.22 -7.05 -1.53
CA ILE A 146 2.85 -8.14 -2.29
C ILE A 146 4.38 -8.04 -2.31
N TYR A 147 4.95 -6.86 -2.03
CA TYR A 147 6.39 -6.62 -2.08
C TYR A 147 7.04 -6.83 -0.71
N GLY A 148 7.77 -7.94 -0.52
CA GLY A 148 8.35 -8.31 0.77
C GLY A 148 9.35 -7.31 1.31
N GLU A 149 10.36 -6.94 0.54
CA GLU A 149 11.37 -5.96 0.95
C GLU A 149 10.76 -4.59 1.21
N TYR A 150 9.78 -4.18 0.39
CA TYR A 150 9.05 -2.93 0.58
C TYR A 150 8.33 -2.88 1.94
N VAL A 151 7.68 -3.97 2.34
CA VAL A 151 7.04 -4.08 3.66
C VAL A 151 8.09 -4.18 4.76
N GLY A 152 9.22 -4.84 4.50
CA GLY A 152 10.37 -4.90 5.40
C GLY A 152 10.91 -3.51 5.78
N ASP A 153 10.95 -2.58 4.82
CA ASP A 153 11.40 -1.20 5.08
C ASP A 153 10.57 -0.46 6.13
N TYR A 154 9.26 -0.71 6.21
CA TYR A 154 8.45 -0.16 7.31
C TYR A 154 8.92 -0.66 8.67
N VAL A 155 9.31 -1.93 8.75
CA VAL A 155 9.81 -2.51 10.00
C VAL A 155 11.19 -1.96 10.36
N ILE A 156 12.06 -1.77 9.38
CA ILE A 156 13.36 -1.07 9.58
C ILE A 156 13.12 0.37 10.08
N ASN A 157 12.10 1.06 9.55
CA ASN A 157 11.69 2.39 10.01
C ASN A 157 10.96 2.36 11.37
N GLY A 158 10.90 1.20 12.02
CA GLY A 158 10.42 1.02 13.38
C GLY A 158 8.95 0.64 13.52
N ALA A 159 8.24 0.27 12.46
CA ALA A 159 6.87 -0.24 12.57
C ALA A 159 6.82 -1.52 13.42
N ASN A 160 5.88 -1.58 14.37
CA ASN A 160 5.65 -2.75 15.23
C ASN A 160 4.26 -3.39 15.03
N LEU A 161 3.43 -2.77 14.20
CA LEU A 161 2.17 -3.28 13.69
C LEU A 161 2.06 -2.99 12.19
N LEU A 162 1.66 -3.98 11.40
CA LEU A 162 1.35 -3.79 9.99
C LEU A 162 -0.16 -3.66 9.81
N ALA A 163 -0.61 -2.56 9.23
CA ALA A 163 -2.01 -2.32 8.88
C ALA A 163 -2.15 -2.35 7.36
N ILE A 164 -2.79 -3.37 6.82
CA ILE A 164 -3.08 -3.46 5.39
C ILE A 164 -4.50 -2.97 5.17
N ILE A 165 -4.64 -1.89 4.42
CA ILE A 165 -5.94 -1.39 3.97
C ILE A 165 -6.07 -1.67 2.48
N THR A 166 -7.19 -2.23 2.04
CA THR A 166 -7.32 -2.71 0.66
C THR A 166 -8.76 -2.64 0.16
N ASN A 167 -8.89 -2.63 -1.17
CA ASN A 167 -10.13 -2.91 -1.87
C ASN A 167 -9.87 -4.02 -2.90
N ASP A 168 -10.37 -5.22 -2.64
CA ASP A 168 -10.16 -6.39 -3.47
C ASP A 168 -11.29 -6.60 -4.49
N GLY A 169 -12.21 -5.67 -4.63
CA GLY A 169 -13.37 -5.75 -5.56
C GLY A 169 -12.98 -5.93 -7.03
N TRP A 170 -11.76 -5.52 -7.39
CA TRP A 170 -11.23 -5.67 -8.75
C TRP A 170 -11.13 -7.13 -9.23
N TRP A 171 -11.02 -8.08 -8.32
CA TRP A 171 -10.90 -9.50 -8.64
C TRP A 171 -12.22 -10.25 -8.63
N ASN A 172 -13.33 -9.58 -8.25
CA ASN A 172 -14.59 -10.26 -7.97
C ASN A 172 -14.37 -11.45 -7.02
N ASN A 173 -15.31 -12.36 -6.90
CA ASN A 173 -15.18 -13.55 -6.06
C ASN A 173 -14.35 -14.66 -6.75
N THR A 174 -13.10 -14.34 -7.03
CA THR A 174 -12.10 -15.27 -7.64
C THR A 174 -10.98 -15.60 -6.66
N GLU A 175 -10.00 -16.39 -7.10
CA GLU A 175 -8.82 -16.70 -6.28
C GLU A 175 -7.92 -15.49 -6.01
N GLY A 176 -8.07 -14.38 -6.75
CA GLY A 176 -7.22 -13.20 -6.62
C GLY A 176 -7.21 -12.60 -5.20
N HIS A 177 -8.39 -12.40 -4.59
CA HIS A 177 -8.48 -11.86 -3.24
C HIS A 177 -7.95 -12.82 -2.17
N LYS A 178 -8.05 -14.15 -2.39
CA LYS A 178 -7.48 -15.17 -1.50
C LYS A 178 -5.96 -15.21 -1.59
N GLN A 179 -5.41 -15.08 -2.80
CA GLN A 179 -3.97 -14.96 -3.02
C GLN A 179 -3.43 -13.69 -2.37
N HIS A 180 -4.15 -12.56 -2.49
CA HIS A 180 -3.76 -11.32 -1.84
C HIS A 180 -3.72 -11.45 -0.30
N LEU A 181 -4.68 -12.15 0.31
CA LEU A 181 -4.60 -12.51 1.73
C LEU A 181 -3.38 -13.40 2.05
N SER A 182 -3.05 -14.32 1.16
CA SER A 182 -1.88 -15.21 1.35
C SER A 182 -0.57 -14.44 1.33
N TYR A 183 -0.45 -13.38 0.51
CA TYR A 183 0.70 -12.47 0.58
C TYR A 183 0.77 -11.73 1.93
N ALA A 184 -0.35 -11.28 2.48
CA ALA A 184 -0.37 -10.68 3.81
C ALA A 184 0.15 -11.67 4.87
N ARG A 185 -0.24 -12.94 4.82
CA ARG A 185 0.27 -13.99 5.70
C ARG A 185 1.80 -14.17 5.56
N LEU A 186 2.31 -14.14 4.33
CA LEU A 186 3.74 -14.22 4.07
C LEU A 186 4.48 -13.01 4.68
N ARG A 187 3.96 -11.80 4.52
CA ARG A 187 4.53 -10.58 5.17
C ARG A 187 4.65 -10.73 6.68
N SER A 188 3.62 -11.30 7.31
CA SER A 188 3.64 -11.55 8.75
C SER A 188 4.75 -12.53 9.16
N ILE A 189 4.96 -13.61 8.40
CA ILE A 189 6.02 -14.60 8.64
C ILE A 189 7.41 -13.97 8.48
N GLU A 190 7.63 -13.23 7.40
CA GLU A 190 8.90 -12.59 7.06
C GLU A 190 9.32 -11.56 8.10
N THR A 191 8.39 -10.74 8.55
CA THR A 191 8.66 -9.62 9.45
C THR A 191 8.47 -9.95 10.92
N ARG A 192 7.81 -11.09 11.25
CA ARG A 192 7.36 -11.45 12.60
C ARG A 192 6.52 -10.37 13.26
N LYS A 193 5.75 -9.63 12.46
CA LYS A 193 4.76 -8.66 12.94
C LYS A 193 3.35 -9.22 12.81
N ASN A 194 2.49 -8.82 13.74
CA ASN A 194 1.06 -9.03 13.56
C ASN A 194 0.53 -8.09 12.49
N ILE A 195 -0.46 -8.55 11.74
CA ILE A 195 -1.12 -7.79 10.69
C ILE A 195 -2.60 -7.62 11.02
N VAL A 196 -3.10 -6.41 10.87
CA VAL A 196 -4.53 -6.13 10.82
C VAL A 196 -4.85 -5.73 9.38
N ARG A 197 -5.72 -6.49 8.74
CA ARG A 197 -6.15 -6.25 7.37
C ARG A 197 -7.60 -5.81 7.34
N SER A 198 -7.85 -4.63 6.81
CA SER A 198 -9.18 -4.07 6.58
C SER A 198 -9.43 -3.97 5.09
N ALA A 199 -10.44 -4.68 4.61
CA ALA A 199 -10.80 -4.76 3.20
C ALA A 199 -12.20 -4.20 2.97
N ASN A 200 -12.37 -3.39 1.93
CA ASN A 200 -13.69 -2.88 1.53
C ASN A 200 -14.58 -4.02 1.02
N THR A 201 -14.16 -4.72 -0.03
CA THR A 201 -14.90 -5.84 -0.61
C THR A 201 -14.25 -7.19 -0.26
N GLY A 202 -12.95 -7.22 -0.03
CA GLY A 202 -12.15 -8.43 0.20
C GLY A 202 -12.29 -9.04 1.59
N ILE A 203 -11.34 -9.90 1.94
CA ILE A 203 -11.32 -10.57 3.24
C ILE A 203 -10.64 -9.68 4.28
N SER A 204 -11.38 -9.19 5.28
CA SER A 204 -10.80 -8.54 6.46
C SER A 204 -10.29 -9.58 7.46
N SER A 205 -9.14 -9.33 8.09
CA SER A 205 -8.54 -10.34 8.97
C SER A 205 -7.55 -9.77 9.98
N VAL A 206 -7.36 -10.51 11.06
CA VAL A 206 -6.19 -10.39 11.93
C VAL A 206 -5.30 -11.60 11.70
N ILE A 207 -4.02 -11.35 11.45
CA ILE A 207 -3.00 -12.37 11.16
C ILE A 207 -1.91 -12.25 12.22
N ASN A 208 -1.60 -13.34 12.88
CA ASN A 208 -0.54 -13.33 13.88
C ASN A 208 0.86 -13.41 13.24
N TYR A 209 1.90 -13.16 14.02
CA TYR A 209 3.30 -13.16 13.57
C TYR A 209 3.82 -14.51 13.01
N ARG A 210 3.00 -15.58 13.05
CA ARG A 210 3.26 -16.88 12.42
C ARG A 210 2.59 -17.04 11.07
N GLY A 211 1.80 -16.04 10.63
CA GLY A 211 1.02 -16.12 9.40
C GLY A 211 -0.32 -16.84 9.53
N GLU A 212 -0.77 -17.13 10.77
CA GLU A 212 -2.06 -17.75 11.02
C GLU A 212 -3.15 -16.68 11.05
N VAL A 213 -4.25 -16.90 10.33
CA VAL A 213 -5.42 -16.05 10.34
C VAL A 213 -6.23 -16.37 11.59
N VAL A 214 -6.24 -15.47 12.56
CA VAL A 214 -6.88 -15.69 13.88
C VAL A 214 -8.31 -15.18 13.96
N LYS A 215 -8.67 -14.20 13.13
CA LYS A 215 -10.03 -13.70 12.95
C LYS A 215 -10.22 -13.28 11.49
N THR A 216 -11.44 -13.42 10.97
CA THR A 216 -11.75 -13.06 9.58
C THR A 216 -13.20 -12.63 9.42
N ILE A 217 -13.44 -11.74 8.45
CA ILE A 217 -14.73 -11.46 7.80
C ILE A 217 -14.55 -11.80 6.33
N GLY A 218 -15.46 -12.57 5.76
CA GLY A 218 -15.38 -13.06 4.39
C GLY A 218 -15.50 -11.97 3.32
N TYR A 219 -15.33 -12.39 2.08
CA TYR A 219 -15.51 -11.55 0.90
C TYR A 219 -16.99 -11.08 0.83
N GLU A 220 -17.20 -9.78 0.56
CA GLU A 220 -18.53 -9.13 0.52
C GLU A 220 -19.37 -9.29 1.80
N GLN A 221 -18.75 -9.53 2.92
CA GLN A 221 -19.43 -9.58 4.21
C GLN A 221 -19.15 -8.29 4.99
N GLU A 222 -20.21 -7.66 5.46
CA GLU A 222 -20.11 -6.53 6.39
C GLU A 222 -19.85 -7.03 7.81
N GLY A 223 -18.99 -6.32 8.54
CA GLY A 223 -18.74 -6.68 9.93
C GLY A 223 -17.63 -5.86 10.59
N LEU A 224 -17.39 -6.17 11.85
CA LEU A 224 -16.37 -5.58 12.70
C LEU A 224 -15.56 -6.68 13.37
N ILE A 225 -14.24 -6.58 13.30
CA ILE A 225 -13.32 -7.42 14.07
C ILE A 225 -12.82 -6.62 15.27
N ASN A 226 -13.23 -7.02 16.48
CA ASN A 226 -12.63 -6.53 17.71
C ASN A 226 -11.64 -7.59 18.22
N TYR A 227 -10.36 -7.22 18.34
CA TYR A 227 -9.31 -8.15 18.73
C TYR A 227 -8.13 -7.45 19.41
N ASN A 228 -7.57 -8.07 20.44
CA ASN A 228 -6.36 -7.58 21.10
C ASN A 228 -5.12 -8.07 20.35
N VAL A 229 -4.46 -7.14 19.66
CA VAL A 229 -3.26 -7.43 18.86
C VAL A 229 -2.01 -7.04 19.64
N GLY A 230 -1.12 -8.00 19.85
CA GLY A 230 0.21 -7.73 20.41
C GLY A 230 1.10 -7.02 19.42
N VAL A 231 1.99 -6.16 19.91
CA VAL A 231 3.02 -5.51 19.09
C VAL A 231 4.41 -5.90 19.57
N ASN A 232 5.40 -5.88 18.68
CA ASN A 232 6.79 -6.14 19.05
C ASN A 232 7.77 -5.36 18.16
N ASP A 233 8.94 -5.03 18.69
CA ASP A 233 9.97 -4.28 17.96
C ASP A 233 11.10 -5.18 17.39
N LYS A 234 10.97 -6.51 17.45
CA LYS A 234 11.97 -7.45 16.93
C LYS A 234 12.11 -7.31 15.42
N ILE A 235 13.35 -7.35 14.93
CA ILE A 235 13.67 -7.32 13.50
C ILE A 235 14.18 -8.71 13.10
N THR A 236 13.69 -9.24 11.98
CA THR A 236 14.07 -10.56 11.47
C THR A 236 15.30 -10.47 10.58
N PHE A 237 15.96 -11.62 10.35
CA PHE A 237 17.05 -11.75 9.39
C PHE A 237 16.59 -11.33 7.98
N TYR A 238 15.42 -11.80 7.55
CA TYR A 238 14.84 -11.40 6.27
C TYR A 238 14.63 -9.88 6.18
N THR A 239 14.11 -9.25 7.21
CA THR A 239 13.90 -7.80 7.22
C THR A 239 15.21 -7.01 7.05
N ILE A 240 16.33 -7.52 7.62
CA ILE A 240 17.64 -6.85 7.52
C ILE A 240 18.27 -7.06 6.14
N TYR A 241 18.26 -8.30 5.64
CA TYR A 241 19.02 -8.68 4.44
C TYR A 241 18.15 -8.79 3.17
N GLY A 242 16.83 -8.64 3.27
CA GLY A 242 15.90 -8.76 2.18
C GLY A 242 15.85 -10.18 1.60
N ASP A 243 15.53 -10.30 0.32
CA ASP A 243 15.46 -11.58 -0.40
C ASP A 243 16.86 -12.11 -0.75
N TYR A 244 17.59 -12.52 0.29
CA TYR A 244 18.95 -13.06 0.15
C TYR A 244 18.97 -14.38 -0.62
N ILE A 245 17.93 -15.20 -0.55
CA ILE A 245 17.85 -16.48 -1.28
C ILE A 245 17.83 -16.21 -2.78
N TYR A 246 16.97 -15.29 -3.23
CA TYR A 246 16.92 -14.86 -4.63
C TYR A 246 18.28 -14.34 -5.12
N ARG A 247 18.92 -13.47 -4.32
CA ARG A 247 20.24 -12.90 -4.66
C ARG A 247 21.32 -13.98 -4.80
N LEU A 248 21.35 -14.96 -3.89
CA LEU A 248 22.27 -16.12 -3.98
C LEU A 248 21.96 -16.99 -5.20
N CYS A 249 20.69 -17.32 -5.44
CA CYS A 249 20.30 -18.10 -6.62
C CYS A 249 20.67 -17.37 -7.92
N LEU A 250 20.44 -16.06 -8.01
CA LEU A 250 20.84 -15.25 -9.16
C LEU A 250 22.35 -15.28 -9.39
N PHE A 251 23.14 -15.11 -8.32
CA PHE A 251 24.60 -15.18 -8.38
C PHE A 251 25.10 -16.54 -8.92
N PHE A 252 24.60 -17.65 -8.38
CA PHE A 252 24.98 -18.99 -8.88
C PHE A 252 24.50 -19.24 -10.31
N THR A 253 23.34 -18.76 -10.68
CA THR A 253 22.83 -18.86 -12.06
C THR A 253 23.76 -18.14 -13.04
N ILE A 254 24.22 -16.95 -12.71
CA ILE A 254 25.18 -16.18 -13.52
C ILE A 254 26.50 -16.93 -13.65
N LEU A 255 27.04 -17.49 -12.54
CA LEU A 255 28.29 -18.25 -12.56
C LEU A 255 28.20 -19.50 -13.43
N ILE A 256 27.13 -20.30 -13.29
CA ILE A 256 26.91 -21.51 -14.06
C ILE A 256 26.77 -21.18 -15.55
N SER A 257 26.01 -20.11 -15.86
CA SER A 257 25.83 -19.67 -17.24
C SER A 257 27.15 -19.20 -17.88
N ALA A 258 27.95 -18.43 -17.13
CA ALA A 258 29.27 -17.97 -17.59
C ALA A 258 30.23 -19.15 -17.82
N PHE A 259 30.25 -20.15 -16.92
CA PHE A 259 31.06 -21.34 -17.07
C PHE A 259 30.64 -22.17 -18.32
N TYR A 260 29.34 -22.33 -18.53
CA TYR A 260 28.81 -23.02 -19.68
C TYR A 260 29.19 -22.32 -21.00
N LEU A 261 29.02 -20.99 -21.09
CA LEU A 261 29.42 -20.20 -22.25
C LEU A 261 30.92 -20.28 -22.53
N ALA A 262 31.75 -20.22 -21.49
CA ALA A 262 33.20 -20.32 -21.63
C ALA A 262 33.60 -21.69 -22.21
N ASN A 263 32.93 -22.79 -21.81
CA ASN A 263 33.18 -24.14 -22.35
C ASN A 263 32.74 -24.28 -23.80
N LEU A 264 31.58 -23.68 -24.18
CA LEU A 264 31.13 -23.66 -25.58
C LEU A 264 32.12 -22.94 -26.49
N LEU A 265 32.71 -21.82 -26.02
CA LEU A 265 33.73 -21.11 -26.81
C LEU A 265 35.05 -21.85 -26.93
N LYS A 266 35.43 -22.69 -25.95
CA LYS A 266 36.63 -23.54 -26.03
C LYS A 266 36.45 -24.73 -27.03
N VAL A 267 35.28 -25.28 -27.15
CA VAL A 267 34.99 -26.38 -28.07
C VAL A 267 34.96 -25.95 -29.52
N LYS A 268 34.76 -24.67 -29.81
CA LYS A 268 34.78 -24.12 -31.18
C LYS A 268 36.17 -23.68 -31.68
N LYS A 269 37.20 -23.80 -30.86
CA LYS A 269 38.60 -23.68 -31.26
C LYS A 269 39.25 -25.05 -31.39
#